data_2d45b6a00ad59ab9230a502063c9a33a
#
_entry.id   2d45b6a00ad59ab9230a502063c9a33a
#
_cell.length_a   1.000
_cell.length_b   1.000
_cell.length_c   1.000
_cell.angle_alpha   90.00
_cell.angle_beta   90.00
_cell.angle_gamma   90.00
#
_symmetry.space_group_name_H-M   'P 1'
#
loop_
_entity.id
_entity.type
_entity.pdbx_description
1 polymer ?
#
loop_
_entity_poly.entity_id
_entity_poly.type
_entity_poly.pdbx_seq_one_letter_code
_entity_poly.pdbx_strand_id
1 'polypeptide(L)'
;MNEEKTFSDILFKSTLAVRLINLVKPIVSSHLEQCLADKSLNYDELGDEHEKMLKKAIAIYANLGTVVSDLEKVVVFLRLDKEKVSQIYPDLSLEEYYNYHLENYVIRINSLPDILAQLGNTICNWGIPKKKCYGTTIPDSTKVTDEDIKNK
;
A
#
# COMPACT_ATOMS: atom_id res chain seq x y z
N MET A 1 -19.11 24.20 3.70
CA MET A 1 -19.16 22.74 3.75
C MET A 1 -17.72 22.27 3.83
N ASN A 2 -17.26 21.83 5.02
CA ASN A 2 -15.91 21.25 5.11
C ASN A 2 -15.95 19.91 4.37
N GLU A 3 -15.18 19.79 3.30
CA GLU A 3 -14.94 18.48 2.68
C GLU A 3 -14.30 17.58 3.74
N GLU A 4 -15.00 16.52 4.13
CA GLU A 4 -14.40 15.48 4.97
C GLU A 4 -13.23 14.87 4.19
N LYS A 5 -12.01 15.11 4.68
CA LYS A 5 -10.81 14.51 4.09
C LYS A 5 -10.87 13.01 4.27
N THR A 6 -10.74 12.27 3.19
CA THR A 6 -10.62 10.82 3.23
C THR A 6 -9.28 10.41 3.84
N PHE A 7 -9.16 9.17 4.32
CA PHE A 7 -7.89 8.67 4.86
C PHE A 7 -6.81 8.60 3.77
N SER A 8 -7.20 8.26 2.53
CA SER A 8 -6.30 8.31 1.38
C SER A 8 -5.80 9.73 1.10
N ASP A 9 -6.63 10.76 1.25
CA ASP A 9 -6.18 12.16 1.15
C ASP A 9 -5.12 12.51 2.19
N ILE A 10 -5.32 12.07 3.43
CA ILE A 10 -4.36 12.29 4.53
C ILE A 10 -3.04 11.56 4.22
N LEU A 11 -3.11 10.31 3.77
CA LEU A 11 -1.95 9.49 3.46
C LEU A 11 -1.11 10.12 2.34
N PHE A 12 -1.73 10.45 1.20
CA PHE A 12 -1.02 10.94 0.02
C PHE A 12 -0.63 12.42 0.06
N LYS A 13 -1.37 13.24 0.82
CA LYS A 13 -1.06 14.66 1.01
C LYS A 13 -0.18 14.94 2.23
N SER A 14 0.23 13.91 2.98
CA SER A 14 1.15 14.09 4.10
C SER A 14 2.49 14.66 3.63
N THR A 15 3.13 15.47 4.47
CA THR A 15 4.45 16.07 4.16
C THR A 15 5.49 14.97 3.85
N LEU A 16 5.40 13.84 4.52
CA LEU A 16 6.30 12.69 4.30
C LEU A 16 6.08 12.08 2.92
N ALA A 17 4.83 11.84 2.52
CA ALA A 17 4.48 11.31 1.21
C ALA A 17 4.96 12.22 0.08
N VAL A 18 4.70 13.52 0.20
CA VAL A 18 5.14 14.52 -0.78
C VAL A 18 6.66 14.55 -0.91
N ARG A 19 7.39 14.48 0.21
CA ARG A 19 8.85 14.42 0.20
C ARG A 19 9.36 13.14 -0.47
N LEU A 20 8.78 11.98 -0.15
CA LEU A 20 9.16 10.71 -0.76
C LEU A 20 8.91 10.72 -2.28
N ILE A 21 7.74 11.19 -2.71
CA ILE A 21 7.41 11.29 -4.14
C ILE A 21 8.39 12.21 -4.87
N ASN A 22 8.69 13.38 -4.30
CA ASN A 22 9.61 14.33 -4.92
C ASN A 22 11.05 13.79 -5.01
N LEU A 23 11.47 12.97 -4.04
CA LEU A 23 12.77 12.34 -4.05
C LEU A 23 12.86 11.24 -5.11
N VAL A 24 11.81 10.44 -5.25
CA VAL A 24 11.80 9.25 -6.12
C VAL A 24 11.46 9.58 -7.57
N LYS A 25 10.64 10.60 -7.80
CA LYS A 25 10.17 10.97 -9.16
C LYS A 25 11.29 11.13 -10.19
N PRO A 26 12.38 11.89 -9.95
CA PRO A 26 13.45 12.05 -10.94
C PRO A 26 14.17 10.72 -11.24
N ILE A 27 14.36 9.86 -10.24
CA ILE A 27 15.00 8.55 -10.39
C ILE A 27 14.12 7.66 -11.29
N VAL A 28 12.84 7.57 -10.99
CA VAL A 28 11.88 6.77 -11.77
C VAL A 28 11.80 7.25 -13.21
N SER A 29 11.69 8.58 -13.42
CA SER A 29 11.63 9.15 -14.76
C SER A 29 12.87 8.83 -15.58
N SER A 30 14.07 9.03 -15.01
CA SER A 30 15.34 8.73 -15.69
C SER A 30 15.46 7.25 -16.05
N HIS A 31 15.12 6.34 -15.12
CA HIS A 31 15.21 4.90 -15.38
C HIS A 31 14.16 4.42 -16.40
N LEU A 32 12.97 4.99 -16.41
CA LEU A 32 11.96 4.70 -17.43
C LEU A 32 12.42 5.16 -18.82
N GLU A 33 13.01 6.35 -18.93
CA GLU A 33 13.57 6.86 -20.18
C GLU A 33 14.68 5.94 -20.72
N GLN A 34 15.55 5.45 -19.83
CA GLN A 34 16.59 4.48 -20.21
C GLN A 34 15.98 3.16 -20.74
N CYS A 35 14.98 2.61 -20.06
CA CYS A 35 14.30 1.39 -20.51
C CYS A 35 13.50 1.58 -21.81
N LEU A 36 12.99 2.79 -22.06
CA LEU A 36 12.33 3.12 -23.33
C LEU A 36 13.33 3.23 -24.48
N ALA A 37 14.53 3.75 -24.22
CA ALA A 37 15.60 3.84 -25.20
C ALA A 37 16.25 2.48 -25.47
N ASP A 38 16.41 1.65 -24.47
CA ASP A 38 16.97 0.30 -24.57
C ASP A 38 16.07 -0.72 -23.85
N LYS A 39 15.30 -1.47 -24.63
CA LYS A 39 14.35 -2.48 -24.12
C LYS A 39 15.02 -3.71 -23.51
N SER A 40 16.34 -3.87 -23.63
CA SER A 40 17.08 -4.94 -22.98
C SER A 40 17.36 -4.67 -21.49
N LEU A 41 17.21 -3.42 -21.05
CA LEU A 41 17.43 -3.01 -19.67
C LEU A 41 16.30 -3.47 -18.75
N ASN A 42 16.68 -4.01 -17.59
CA ASN A 42 15.74 -4.36 -16.53
C ASN A 42 15.58 -3.16 -15.59
N TYR A 43 14.38 -2.54 -15.57
CA TYR A 43 14.08 -1.39 -14.73
C TYR A 43 14.44 -1.61 -13.24
N ASP A 44 14.20 -2.80 -12.71
CA ASP A 44 14.43 -3.09 -11.28
C ASP A 44 15.92 -3.14 -10.93
N GLU A 45 16.77 -3.41 -11.91
CA GLU A 45 18.23 -3.51 -11.73
C GLU A 45 18.97 -2.19 -11.96
N LEU A 46 18.31 -1.19 -12.56
CA LEU A 46 18.90 0.13 -12.78
C LEU A 46 19.12 0.90 -11.48
N GLY A 47 20.19 1.68 -11.47
CA GLY A 47 20.57 2.53 -10.36
C GLY A 47 21.40 1.82 -9.28
N ASP A 48 21.87 2.63 -8.33
CA ASP A 48 22.58 2.12 -7.16
C ASP A 48 21.62 1.47 -6.13
N GLU A 49 22.17 0.92 -5.07
CA GLU A 49 21.38 0.22 -4.04
C GLU A 49 20.41 1.15 -3.30
N HIS A 50 20.76 2.44 -3.16
CA HIS A 50 19.85 3.43 -2.57
C HIS A 50 18.66 3.75 -3.49
N GLU A 51 18.90 3.94 -4.78
CA GLU A 51 17.87 4.16 -5.79
C GLU A 51 16.94 2.94 -5.92
N LYS A 52 17.50 1.73 -5.90
CA LYS A 52 16.71 0.49 -5.89
C LYS A 52 15.83 0.38 -4.64
N MET A 53 16.38 0.72 -3.47
CA MET A 53 15.61 0.77 -2.23
C MET A 53 14.46 1.77 -2.31
N LEU A 54 14.71 2.98 -2.81
CA LEU A 54 13.69 4.01 -2.97
C LEU A 54 12.59 3.59 -3.95
N LYS A 55 12.93 2.96 -5.07
CA LYS A 55 11.95 2.40 -6.02
C LYS A 55 11.06 1.34 -5.36
N LYS A 56 11.64 0.44 -4.57
CA LYS A 56 10.87 -0.56 -3.81
C LYS A 56 9.97 0.09 -2.76
N ALA A 57 10.49 1.07 -2.01
CA ALA A 57 9.73 1.77 -0.99
C ALA A 57 8.50 2.48 -1.58
N ILE A 58 8.66 3.19 -2.70
CA ILE A 58 7.53 3.88 -3.35
C ILE A 58 6.50 2.90 -3.91
N ALA A 59 6.93 1.75 -4.44
CA ALA A 59 6.02 0.72 -4.92
C ALA A 59 5.18 0.11 -3.78
N ILE A 60 5.79 -0.16 -2.63
CA ILE A 60 5.08 -0.63 -1.43
C ILE A 60 4.14 0.45 -0.91
N TYR A 61 4.57 1.71 -0.88
CA TYR A 61 3.75 2.84 -0.46
C TYR A 61 2.53 3.04 -1.39
N ALA A 62 2.71 2.91 -2.70
CA ALA A 62 1.61 2.95 -3.66
C ALA A 62 0.60 1.81 -3.43
N ASN A 63 1.09 0.60 -3.13
CA ASN A 63 0.22 -0.53 -2.77
C ASN A 63 -0.57 -0.25 -1.48
N LEU A 64 0.06 0.33 -0.46
CA LEU A 64 -0.63 0.78 0.75
C LEU A 64 -1.79 1.72 0.42
N GLY A 65 -1.53 2.72 -0.44
CA GLY A 65 -2.55 3.67 -0.89
C GLY A 65 -3.71 2.99 -1.63
N THR A 66 -3.41 2.00 -2.47
CA THR A 66 -4.44 1.21 -3.15
C THR A 66 -5.33 0.47 -2.16
N VAL A 67 -4.73 -0.22 -1.18
CA VAL A 67 -5.49 -0.97 -0.16
C VAL A 67 -6.37 -0.03 0.67
N VAL A 68 -5.85 1.14 1.07
CA VAL A 68 -6.62 2.14 1.82
C VAL A 68 -7.78 2.69 0.98
N SER A 69 -7.54 3.06 -0.29
CA SER A 69 -8.60 3.52 -1.19
C SER A 69 -9.69 2.48 -1.41
N ASP A 70 -9.30 1.21 -1.51
CA ASP A 70 -10.26 0.12 -1.67
C ASP A 70 -11.06 -0.13 -0.39
N LEU A 71 -10.47 0.03 0.81
CA LEU A 71 -11.21 -0.01 2.08
C LEU A 71 -12.27 1.09 2.14
N GLU A 72 -11.94 2.31 1.71
CA GLU A 72 -12.90 3.42 1.63
C GLU A 72 -14.08 3.09 0.70
N LYS A 73 -13.80 2.50 -0.49
CA LYS A 73 -14.85 2.03 -1.41
C LYS A 73 -15.74 0.97 -0.79
N VAL A 74 -15.15 -0.01 -0.10
CA VAL A 74 -15.93 -1.06 0.58
C VAL A 74 -16.88 -0.46 1.62
N VAL A 75 -16.41 0.53 2.40
CA VAL A 75 -17.28 1.24 3.37
C VAL A 75 -18.45 1.93 2.67
N VAL A 76 -18.23 2.53 1.49
CA VAL A 76 -19.32 3.12 0.69
C VAL A 76 -20.31 2.05 0.23
N PHE A 77 -19.83 0.91 -0.28
CA PHE A 77 -20.67 -0.19 -0.72
C PHE A 77 -21.51 -0.79 0.43
N LEU A 78 -20.91 -0.96 1.62
CA LEU A 78 -21.63 -1.46 2.80
C LEU A 78 -22.73 -0.52 3.32
N ARG A 79 -22.73 0.75 2.88
CA ARG A 79 -23.77 1.73 3.23
C ARG A 79 -24.92 1.78 2.23
N LEU A 80 -24.85 1.05 1.12
CA LEU A 80 -25.96 1.00 0.15
C LEU A 80 -27.15 0.26 0.76
N ASP A 81 -28.34 0.85 0.57
CA ASP A 81 -29.60 0.22 0.96
C ASP A 81 -30.02 -0.89 -0.02
N LYS A 82 -31.00 -1.70 0.42
CA LYS A 82 -31.50 -2.83 -0.37
C LYS A 82 -31.99 -2.42 -1.75
N GLU A 83 -32.66 -1.27 -1.85
CA GLU A 83 -33.23 -0.81 -3.13
C GLU A 83 -32.14 -0.50 -4.14
N LYS A 84 -31.09 0.21 -3.72
CA LYS A 84 -29.93 0.52 -4.57
C LYS A 84 -29.15 -0.73 -4.96
N VAL A 85 -28.96 -1.66 -4.03
CA VAL A 85 -28.28 -2.93 -4.32
C VAL A 85 -29.06 -3.71 -5.38
N SER A 86 -30.39 -3.85 -5.24
CA SER A 86 -31.23 -4.57 -6.20
C SER A 86 -31.33 -3.88 -7.57
N GLN A 87 -31.20 -2.56 -7.61
CA GLN A 87 -31.15 -1.82 -8.88
C GLN A 87 -29.85 -2.04 -9.65
N ILE A 88 -28.73 -2.10 -8.95
CA ILE A 88 -27.41 -2.25 -9.56
C ILE A 88 -27.09 -3.73 -9.86
N TYR A 89 -27.52 -4.62 -8.97
CA TYR A 89 -27.24 -6.05 -9.03
C TYR A 89 -28.54 -6.87 -8.84
N PRO A 90 -29.42 -6.93 -9.86
CA PRO A 90 -30.75 -7.54 -9.72
C PRO A 90 -30.71 -9.04 -9.40
N ASP A 91 -29.66 -9.74 -9.81
CA ASP A 91 -29.50 -11.19 -9.65
C ASP A 91 -28.76 -11.58 -8.37
N LEU A 92 -28.32 -10.58 -7.55
CA LEU A 92 -27.55 -10.83 -6.34
C LEU A 92 -28.44 -10.63 -5.09
N SER A 93 -28.44 -11.60 -4.19
CA SER A 93 -29.13 -11.39 -2.91
C SER A 93 -28.38 -10.35 -2.06
N LEU A 94 -29.12 -9.67 -1.19
CA LEU A 94 -28.55 -8.68 -0.29
C LEU A 94 -27.49 -9.29 0.66
N GLU A 95 -27.71 -10.53 1.08
CA GLU A 95 -26.80 -11.30 1.93
C GLU A 95 -25.47 -11.59 1.21
N GLU A 96 -25.53 -12.09 -0.02
CA GLU A 96 -24.36 -12.33 -0.85
C GLU A 96 -23.57 -11.05 -1.10
N TYR A 97 -24.28 -9.94 -1.38
CA TYR A 97 -23.67 -8.63 -1.56
C TYR A 97 -22.88 -8.19 -0.33
N TYR A 98 -23.50 -8.22 0.84
CA TYR A 98 -22.83 -7.80 2.06
C TYR A 98 -21.70 -8.74 2.48
N ASN A 99 -21.89 -10.05 2.35
CA ASN A 99 -20.83 -11.03 2.65
C ASN A 99 -19.61 -10.80 1.78
N TYR A 100 -19.78 -10.60 0.48
CA TYR A 100 -18.68 -10.30 -0.43
C TYR A 100 -17.91 -9.04 0.00
N HIS A 101 -18.61 -7.97 0.34
CA HIS A 101 -17.94 -6.73 0.74
C HIS A 101 -17.30 -6.81 2.13
N LEU A 102 -17.90 -7.53 3.07
CA LEU A 102 -17.31 -7.79 4.38
C LEU A 102 -16.04 -8.65 4.28
N GLU A 103 -16.05 -9.71 3.48
CA GLU A 103 -14.86 -10.53 3.23
C GLU A 103 -13.73 -9.68 2.62
N ASN A 104 -14.03 -8.86 1.61
CA ASN A 104 -13.07 -7.94 1.02
C ASN A 104 -12.52 -6.95 2.06
N TYR A 105 -13.36 -6.42 2.95
CA TYR A 105 -12.94 -5.53 4.02
C TYR A 105 -11.94 -6.23 4.96
N VAL A 106 -12.29 -7.43 5.43
CA VAL A 106 -11.45 -8.21 6.35
C VAL A 106 -10.10 -8.56 5.72
N ILE A 107 -10.09 -9.01 4.46
CA ILE A 107 -8.84 -9.33 3.74
C ILE A 107 -7.94 -8.11 3.65
N ARG A 108 -8.50 -6.95 3.28
CA ARG A 108 -7.71 -5.72 3.09
C ARG A 108 -7.18 -5.16 4.40
N ILE A 109 -8.00 -5.12 5.45
CA ILE A 109 -7.55 -4.62 6.75
C ILE A 109 -6.45 -5.50 7.34
N ASN A 110 -6.53 -6.82 7.15
CA ASN A 110 -5.51 -7.75 7.60
C ASN A 110 -4.22 -7.67 6.79
N SER A 111 -4.26 -7.14 5.57
CA SER A 111 -3.05 -6.94 4.75
C SER A 111 -2.24 -5.69 5.13
N LEU A 112 -2.85 -4.71 5.81
CA LEU A 112 -2.17 -3.44 6.16
C LEU A 112 -0.92 -3.64 7.02
N PRO A 113 -0.94 -4.43 8.12
CA PRO A 113 0.26 -4.68 8.92
C PRO A 113 1.40 -5.28 8.11
N ASP A 114 1.09 -6.18 7.18
CA ASP A 114 2.10 -6.84 6.34
C ASP A 114 2.73 -5.87 5.34
N ILE A 115 1.94 -4.97 4.76
CA ILE A 115 2.43 -3.92 3.85
C ILE A 115 3.33 -2.95 4.63
N LEU A 116 2.92 -2.53 5.83
CA LEU A 116 3.72 -1.67 6.70
C LEU A 116 5.01 -2.35 7.14
N ALA A 117 4.96 -3.64 7.46
CA ALA A 117 6.12 -4.46 7.77
C ALA A 117 7.14 -4.49 6.61
N GLN A 118 6.65 -4.71 5.39
CA GLN A 118 7.48 -4.72 4.19
C GLN A 118 8.10 -3.34 3.91
N LEU A 119 7.33 -2.27 4.12
CA LEU A 119 7.82 -0.90 3.97
C LEU A 119 8.94 -0.60 4.98
N GLY A 120 8.73 -0.90 6.26
CA GLY A 120 9.74 -0.76 7.31
C GLY A 120 11.00 -1.59 7.02
N ASN A 121 10.82 -2.86 6.64
CA ASN A 121 11.94 -3.72 6.25
C ASN A 121 12.75 -3.15 5.08
N THR A 122 12.09 -2.53 4.12
CA THR A 122 12.76 -1.92 2.96
C THR A 122 13.52 -0.65 3.35
N ILE A 123 12.88 0.24 4.11
CA ILE A 123 13.48 1.55 4.48
C ILE A 123 14.61 1.37 5.51
N CYS A 124 14.39 0.53 6.52
CA CYS A 124 15.34 0.30 7.59
C CYS A 124 16.38 -0.78 7.27
N ASN A 125 16.27 -1.41 6.12
CA ASN A 125 17.16 -2.47 5.63
C ASN A 125 17.39 -3.61 6.66
N TRP A 126 16.32 -4.08 7.30
CA TRP A 126 16.42 -5.15 8.31
C TRP A 126 16.84 -6.50 7.72
N GLY A 127 16.81 -6.64 6.39
CA GLY A 127 17.21 -7.87 5.69
C GLY A 127 16.31 -9.07 6.01
N ILE A 128 15.05 -8.84 6.36
CA ILE A 128 14.06 -9.90 6.57
C ILE A 128 13.58 -10.38 5.19
N PRO A 129 13.66 -11.69 4.89
CA PRO A 129 13.15 -12.22 3.63
C PRO A 129 11.67 -11.90 3.45
N LYS A 130 11.24 -11.47 2.24
CA LYS A 130 9.85 -11.07 1.95
C LYS A 130 8.82 -12.10 2.44
N LYS A 131 9.12 -13.40 2.27
CA LYS A 131 8.25 -14.50 2.72
C LYS A 131 8.08 -14.63 4.23
N LYS A 132 8.87 -13.89 5.02
CA LYS A 132 8.84 -13.87 6.49
C LYS A 132 8.58 -12.47 7.04
N CYS A 133 8.30 -11.50 6.18
CA CYS A 133 8.10 -10.11 6.55
C CYS A 133 6.61 -9.82 6.69
N TYR A 134 6.06 -10.19 7.84
CA TYR A 134 4.66 -9.96 8.22
C TYR A 134 4.58 -9.04 9.41
N GLY A 135 3.46 -8.35 9.58
CA GLY A 135 3.23 -7.45 10.71
C GLY A 135 3.37 -8.12 12.07
N THR A 136 3.05 -9.42 12.15
CA THR A 136 3.17 -10.23 13.38
C THR A 136 4.59 -10.69 13.68
N THR A 137 5.47 -10.74 12.69
CA THR A 137 6.85 -11.25 12.85
C THR A 137 7.89 -10.16 13.13
N ILE A 138 7.57 -8.90 12.81
CA ILE A 138 8.50 -7.77 13.01
C ILE A 138 8.82 -7.53 14.49
N PRO A 139 7.84 -7.50 15.43
CA PRO A 139 8.14 -7.26 16.84
C PRO A 139 9.12 -8.28 17.45
N ASP A 140 9.05 -9.52 16.99
CA ASP A 140 9.88 -10.63 17.49
C ASP A 140 11.18 -10.83 16.72
N SER A 141 11.40 -10.04 15.66
CA SER A 141 12.59 -10.20 14.83
C SER A 141 13.83 -9.61 15.51
N THR A 142 14.87 -10.43 15.68
CA THR A 142 16.19 -9.99 16.16
C THR A 142 16.90 -9.01 15.20
N LYS A 143 16.40 -8.89 13.98
CA LYS A 143 16.94 -7.98 12.95
C LYS A 143 16.40 -6.56 13.07
N VAL A 144 15.30 -6.37 13.81
CA VAL A 144 14.75 -5.05 14.09
C VAL A 144 15.51 -4.46 15.25
N THR A 145 16.36 -3.47 14.97
CA THR A 145 17.23 -2.83 15.95
C THR A 145 16.69 -1.52 16.50
N ASP A 146 15.67 -0.98 15.89
CA ASP A 146 15.03 0.26 16.35
C ASP A 146 14.13 -0.04 17.55
N GLU A 147 14.58 0.39 18.74
CA GLU A 147 13.84 0.20 20.00
C GLU A 147 12.51 0.94 20.00
N ASP A 148 12.40 2.06 19.28
CA ASP A 148 11.14 2.82 19.17
C ASP A 148 10.05 2.05 18.41
N ILE A 149 10.43 1.14 17.53
CA ILE A 149 9.49 0.28 16.80
C ILE A 149 9.10 -0.94 17.64
N LYS A 150 10.01 -1.47 18.47
CA LYS A 150 9.75 -2.65 19.30
C LYS A 150 8.88 -2.38 20.51
N ASN A 151 8.89 -1.15 21.00
CA ASN A 151 8.24 -0.77 22.27
C ASN A 151 6.91 -0.01 22.08
N LYS A 152 6.37 0.09 20.87
CA LYS A 152 5.06 0.65 20.54
C LYS A 152 4.08 -0.41 20.08
#